data_5e2bfd09a0d1a011ff27e2992cd06c81
#
_entry.id   5e2bfd09a0d1a011ff27e2992cd06c81
#
_cell.length_a   1.000
_cell.length_b   1.000
_cell.length_c   1.000
_cell.angle_alpha   90.00
_cell.angle_beta   90.00
_cell.angle_gamma   90.00
#
_symmetry.space_group_name_H-M   'P 1'
#
loop_
_entity.id
_entity.type
_entity.pdbx_description
1 polymer ?
#
loop_
_entity_poly.entity_id
_entity_poly.type
_entity_poly.pdbx_seq_one_letter_code
_entity_poly.pdbx_strand_id
1 'polypeptide(L)'
;MKNKLIFLVVFLQLLPLLNSRLISQSSKLFEIAKNIEIYTNVYKELNKNFVDEIDPGILMKTGIDAMTKSLDPYTVYYSESEAESYRISMEGKYSGIGTVMKTVDSVITIAELYKDSPAYKAGLRIGDKLIEVNGKSTAGKSSSDITNIVRGAPGTEIDFKVQSYGEKITKQVKVIRGEIKIPNVPFNGMINDSIAYIQLTTFTENAGDNVKIALKSLKDSFNVKGVILDLRDNGGGLLREAINVANIFIENDQEIVFTRGKLEEQNRSYKTTKSAFDLTLPLAVLINDKSASASEIVSGSIQDLDRGILVGQKSFGKGLVQNFFTLGYNSRVKMTVSKYYIPSGRCIQSKTYENGKAVIIDKEKQHEFKTRNGRIVYDVGGVEPDIIVAKPEKKSFVLNLLKDNMIFKYANEYINKNKNISLETNFRFEQYDDFQKFLLNNNYSYKSVPELKLEELKNSIISESKDTNPDSRISDLNKLMIELKSEDEKSSVDIIKNLIKKEILLRLYLPDNGIKHLLYDDPDIAKAVEILADKNRYNEILNKKG
;
A
#
# COMPACT_ATOMS: atom_id res chain seq x y z
N MET A 1 -34.54 13.37 59.82
CA MET A 1 -35.59 13.15 58.80
C MET A 1 -35.29 13.80 57.44
N LYS A 2 -34.66 14.98 57.38
CA LYS A 2 -34.32 15.69 56.10
C LYS A 2 -33.41 14.91 55.16
N ASN A 3 -32.39 14.19 55.67
CA ASN A 3 -31.44 13.45 54.80
C ASN A 3 -32.03 12.19 54.13
N LYS A 4 -33.07 11.58 54.70
CA LYS A 4 -33.72 10.44 54.08
C LYS A 4 -34.65 10.86 52.96
N LEU A 5 -35.22 12.07 53.00
CA LEU A 5 -36.09 12.60 51.98
C LEU A 5 -35.33 13.02 50.73
N ILE A 6 -34.10 13.55 50.86
CA ILE A 6 -33.20 13.91 49.76
C ILE A 6 -32.75 12.64 49.00
N PHE A 7 -32.43 11.58 49.71
CA PHE A 7 -32.06 10.30 49.07
C PHE A 7 -33.21 9.67 48.28
N LEU A 8 -34.45 9.79 48.79
CA LEU A 8 -35.63 9.27 48.13
C LEU A 8 -35.98 10.06 46.85
N VAL A 9 -35.81 11.39 46.84
CA VAL A 9 -36.08 12.24 45.68
C VAL A 9 -35.03 12.03 44.57
N VAL A 10 -33.73 11.85 44.93
CA VAL A 10 -32.66 11.55 43.98
C VAL A 10 -32.86 10.13 43.37
N PHE A 11 -33.30 9.16 44.15
CA PHE A 11 -33.61 7.80 43.67
C PHE A 11 -34.81 7.79 42.74
N LEU A 12 -35.87 8.59 43.00
CA LEU A 12 -37.04 8.73 42.14
C LEU A 12 -36.74 9.45 40.81
N GLN A 13 -35.74 10.34 40.78
CA GLN A 13 -35.31 11.00 39.52
C GLN A 13 -34.39 10.13 38.67
N LEU A 14 -33.69 9.13 39.25
CA LEU A 14 -32.85 8.19 38.51
C LEU A 14 -33.63 7.01 37.89
N LEU A 15 -34.79 6.68 38.44
CA LEU A 15 -35.68 5.60 37.93
C LEU A 15 -36.13 5.81 36.47
N PRO A 16 -36.57 6.99 36.01
CA PRO A 16 -37.00 7.19 34.63
C PRO A 16 -35.79 7.15 33.65
N LEU A 17 -34.58 7.53 34.08
CA LEU A 17 -33.35 7.46 33.28
C LEU A 17 -32.88 6.01 33.08
N LEU A 18 -33.03 5.17 34.11
CA LEU A 18 -32.76 3.73 34.04
C LEU A 18 -33.80 3.01 33.16
N ASN A 19 -35.08 3.33 33.31
CA ASN A 19 -36.12 2.78 32.49
C ASN A 19 -36.00 3.19 31.01
N SER A 20 -35.67 4.42 30.69
CA SER A 20 -35.50 4.88 29.31
C SER A 20 -34.32 4.17 28.60
N ARG A 21 -33.20 3.88 29.29
CA ARG A 21 -32.11 3.06 28.76
C ARG A 21 -32.50 1.60 28.52
N LEU A 22 -33.24 0.99 29.43
CA LEU A 22 -33.71 -0.40 29.31
C LEU A 22 -34.75 -0.52 28.17
N ILE A 23 -35.66 0.43 28.03
CA ILE A 23 -36.67 0.45 26.94
C ILE A 23 -35.97 0.67 25.59
N SER A 24 -35.00 1.57 25.49
CA SER A 24 -34.21 1.81 24.28
C SER A 24 -33.42 0.59 23.86
N GLN A 25 -32.79 -0.13 24.81
CA GLN A 25 -32.04 -1.35 24.56
C GLN A 25 -32.92 -2.52 24.13
N SER A 26 -34.12 -2.68 24.74
CA SER A 26 -35.10 -3.68 24.36
C SER A 26 -35.64 -3.43 22.94
N SER A 27 -35.97 -2.19 22.59
CA SER A 27 -36.39 -1.80 21.25
C SER A 27 -35.35 -2.13 20.18
N LYS A 28 -34.07 -1.85 20.46
CA LYS A 28 -32.97 -2.14 19.54
C LYS A 28 -32.72 -3.63 19.35
N LEU A 29 -32.84 -4.45 20.39
CA LEU A 29 -32.71 -5.91 20.29
C LEU A 29 -33.85 -6.51 19.49
N PHE A 30 -35.09 -6.00 19.67
CA PHE A 30 -36.22 -6.41 18.87
C PHE A 30 -36.05 -6.09 17.39
N GLU A 31 -35.59 -4.88 17.04
CA GLU A 31 -35.29 -4.52 15.65
C GLU A 31 -34.19 -5.39 15.02
N ILE A 32 -33.15 -5.74 15.79
CA ILE A 32 -32.11 -6.66 15.31
C ILE A 32 -32.71 -8.06 15.02
N ALA A 33 -33.48 -8.62 15.94
CA ALA A 33 -34.11 -9.94 15.77
C ALA A 33 -35.06 -9.97 14.56
N LYS A 34 -35.92 -8.97 14.43
CA LYS A 34 -36.83 -8.80 13.30
C LYS A 34 -36.09 -8.72 11.95
N ASN A 35 -34.99 -7.94 11.90
CA ASN A 35 -34.20 -7.78 10.68
C ASN A 35 -33.48 -9.06 10.29
N ILE A 36 -32.98 -9.84 11.27
CA ILE A 36 -32.39 -11.16 11.02
C ILE A 36 -33.42 -12.11 10.40
N GLU A 37 -34.64 -12.14 10.95
CA GLU A 37 -35.73 -12.97 10.43
C GLU A 37 -36.09 -12.59 8.99
N ILE A 38 -36.28 -11.30 8.72
CA ILE A 38 -36.57 -10.79 7.37
C ILE A 38 -35.45 -11.18 6.40
N TYR A 39 -34.18 -10.94 6.77
CA TYR A 39 -33.04 -11.28 5.94
C TYR A 39 -32.98 -12.76 5.60
N THR A 40 -33.21 -13.60 6.61
CA THR A 40 -33.21 -15.06 6.45
C THR A 40 -34.34 -15.52 5.51
N ASN A 41 -35.52 -14.93 5.65
CA ASN A 41 -36.68 -15.26 4.81
C ASN A 41 -36.44 -14.80 3.35
N VAL A 42 -35.95 -13.59 3.12
CA VAL A 42 -35.56 -13.12 1.78
C VAL A 42 -34.55 -14.06 1.14
N TYR A 43 -33.51 -14.44 1.88
CA TYR A 43 -32.47 -15.35 1.37
C TYR A 43 -33.06 -16.72 0.96
N LYS A 44 -33.96 -17.28 1.79
CA LYS A 44 -34.67 -18.54 1.49
C LYS A 44 -35.55 -18.42 0.25
N GLU A 45 -36.36 -17.36 0.17
CA GLU A 45 -37.30 -17.15 -0.96
C GLU A 45 -36.54 -16.95 -2.28
N LEU A 46 -35.42 -16.21 -2.27
CA LEU A 46 -34.58 -16.07 -3.45
C LEU A 46 -33.99 -17.42 -3.93
N ASN A 47 -33.44 -18.22 -3.02
CA ASN A 47 -32.90 -19.52 -3.38
C ASN A 47 -33.97 -20.53 -3.85
N LYS A 48 -35.24 -20.34 -3.42
CA LYS A 48 -36.34 -21.24 -3.78
C LYS A 48 -37.05 -20.86 -5.07
N ASN A 49 -37.22 -19.56 -5.32
CA ASN A 49 -38.18 -19.08 -6.30
C ASN A 49 -37.57 -18.25 -7.45
N PHE A 50 -36.28 -17.90 -7.38
CA PHE A 50 -35.68 -17.14 -8.47
C PHE A 50 -35.67 -17.95 -9.77
N VAL A 51 -35.87 -17.29 -10.90
CA VAL A 51 -36.11 -17.94 -12.21
C VAL A 51 -34.93 -18.77 -12.70
N ASP A 52 -33.68 -18.33 -12.40
CA ASP A 52 -32.46 -19.03 -12.77
C ASP A 52 -31.82 -19.70 -11.55
N GLU A 53 -30.92 -20.67 -11.78
CA GLU A 53 -30.13 -21.28 -10.71
C GLU A 53 -29.21 -20.25 -10.05
N ILE A 54 -29.22 -20.22 -8.73
CA ILE A 54 -28.42 -19.32 -7.91
C ILE A 54 -27.40 -20.13 -7.12
N ASP A 55 -26.14 -19.67 -7.07
CA ASP A 55 -25.17 -20.14 -6.10
C ASP A 55 -25.44 -19.51 -4.72
N PRO A 56 -25.88 -20.30 -3.71
CA PRO A 56 -26.21 -19.79 -2.39
C PRO A 56 -25.02 -19.10 -1.69
N GLY A 57 -23.78 -19.61 -1.91
CA GLY A 57 -22.58 -19.05 -1.28
C GLY A 57 -22.24 -17.68 -1.85
N ILE A 58 -22.34 -17.51 -3.16
CA ILE A 58 -22.10 -16.23 -3.84
C ILE A 58 -23.16 -15.21 -3.41
N LEU A 59 -24.44 -15.61 -3.36
CA LEU A 59 -25.53 -14.73 -2.95
C LEU A 59 -25.36 -14.24 -1.50
N MET A 60 -25.04 -15.15 -0.58
CA MET A 60 -24.76 -14.81 0.81
C MET A 60 -23.58 -13.84 0.93
N LYS A 61 -22.46 -14.15 0.26
CA LYS A 61 -21.27 -13.30 0.29
C LYS A 61 -21.57 -11.89 -0.25
N THR A 62 -22.35 -11.80 -1.33
CA THR A 62 -22.76 -10.50 -1.90
C THR A 62 -23.53 -9.65 -0.87
N GLY A 63 -24.47 -10.25 -0.14
CA GLY A 63 -25.20 -9.56 0.92
C GLY A 63 -24.30 -9.09 2.07
N ILE A 64 -23.40 -9.95 2.55
CA ILE A 64 -22.46 -9.60 3.61
C ILE A 64 -21.49 -8.51 3.15
N ASP A 65 -20.94 -8.62 1.94
CA ASP A 65 -20.04 -7.61 1.38
C ASP A 65 -20.71 -6.25 1.23
N ALA A 66 -22.01 -6.22 0.85
CA ALA A 66 -22.77 -4.97 0.80
C ALA A 66 -22.93 -4.33 2.19
N MET A 67 -23.26 -5.12 3.22
CA MET A 67 -23.36 -4.64 4.61
C MET A 67 -22.02 -4.11 5.13
N THR A 68 -20.94 -4.85 4.95
CA THR A 68 -19.62 -4.45 5.45
C THR A 68 -19.10 -3.21 4.74
N LYS A 69 -19.23 -3.14 3.41
CA LYS A 69 -18.85 -1.97 2.59
C LYS A 69 -19.64 -0.71 2.93
N SER A 70 -20.86 -0.82 3.46
CA SER A 70 -21.65 0.34 3.90
C SER A 70 -21.08 1.03 5.14
N LEU A 71 -20.16 0.38 5.87
CA LEU A 71 -19.51 0.93 7.07
C LEU A 71 -18.22 1.66 6.71
N ASP A 72 -17.24 0.93 6.21
CA ASP A 72 -15.93 1.42 5.78
C ASP A 72 -15.22 0.40 4.86
N PRO A 73 -14.14 0.78 4.13
CA PRO A 73 -13.45 -0.14 3.23
C PRO A 73 -12.55 -1.18 3.93
N TYR A 74 -12.38 -1.11 5.25
CA TYR A 74 -11.52 -1.99 6.04
C TYR A 74 -12.27 -3.11 6.73
N THR A 75 -13.60 -2.94 6.88
CA THR A 75 -14.51 -3.96 7.41
C THR A 75 -14.84 -4.94 6.30
N VAL A 76 -14.31 -6.17 6.40
CA VAL A 76 -14.34 -7.17 5.33
C VAL A 76 -14.68 -8.54 5.88
N TYR A 77 -15.56 -9.26 5.19
CA TYR A 77 -15.83 -10.67 5.43
C TYR A 77 -14.82 -11.55 4.68
N TYR A 78 -14.37 -12.58 5.33
CA TYR A 78 -13.48 -13.61 4.78
C TYR A 78 -14.16 -14.97 4.90
N SER A 79 -14.32 -15.67 3.78
CA SER A 79 -14.60 -17.10 3.78
C SER A 79 -13.43 -17.88 4.42
N GLU A 80 -13.61 -19.17 4.69
CA GLU A 80 -12.55 -20.01 5.25
C GLU A 80 -11.24 -19.92 4.45
N SER A 81 -11.31 -20.09 3.13
CA SER A 81 -10.13 -20.03 2.26
C SER A 81 -9.47 -18.65 2.19
N GLU A 82 -10.27 -17.58 2.21
CA GLU A 82 -9.77 -16.21 2.26
C GLU A 82 -9.14 -15.88 3.61
N ALA A 83 -9.73 -16.36 4.73
CA ALA A 83 -9.19 -16.18 6.08
C ALA A 83 -7.82 -16.87 6.25
N GLU A 84 -7.69 -18.09 5.72
CA GLU A 84 -6.42 -18.81 5.72
C GLU A 84 -5.38 -18.15 4.83
N SER A 85 -5.76 -17.70 3.64
CA SER A 85 -4.87 -16.94 2.75
C SER A 85 -4.36 -15.65 3.40
N TYR A 86 -5.25 -14.94 4.11
CA TYR A 86 -4.87 -13.75 4.86
C TYR A 86 -3.88 -14.08 5.98
N ARG A 87 -4.13 -15.15 6.77
CA ARG A 87 -3.25 -15.59 7.85
C ARG A 87 -1.84 -15.87 7.32
N ILE A 88 -1.74 -16.66 6.25
CA ILE A 88 -0.46 -16.99 5.61
C ILE A 88 0.26 -15.73 5.11
N SER A 89 -0.48 -14.77 4.55
CA SER A 89 0.13 -13.50 4.10
C SER A 89 0.71 -12.68 5.25
N MET A 90 0.11 -12.73 6.45
CA MET A 90 0.64 -12.05 7.64
C MET A 90 1.90 -12.73 8.21
N GLU A 91 2.12 -14.00 7.91
CA GLU A 91 3.39 -14.69 8.18
C GLU A 91 4.50 -14.31 7.19
N GLY A 92 4.19 -13.50 6.17
CA GLY A 92 5.13 -13.16 5.11
C GLY A 92 5.41 -14.31 4.15
N LYS A 93 4.45 -15.23 4.00
CA LYS A 93 4.56 -16.43 3.18
C LYS A 93 3.35 -16.60 2.28
N TYR A 94 3.51 -17.33 1.22
CA TYR A 94 2.39 -17.89 0.45
C TYR A 94 2.83 -19.15 -0.29
N SER A 95 1.88 -19.98 -0.67
CA SER A 95 2.16 -21.16 -1.47
C SER A 95 1.88 -20.88 -2.95
N GLY A 96 2.88 -21.12 -3.80
CA GLY A 96 2.80 -20.84 -5.24
C GLY A 96 4.12 -21.03 -5.96
N ILE A 97 4.37 -20.21 -6.96
CA ILE A 97 5.56 -20.33 -7.81
C ILE A 97 6.55 -19.15 -7.68
N GLY A 98 6.20 -18.05 -6.98
CA GLY A 98 7.09 -16.91 -6.77
C GLY A 98 7.15 -15.92 -7.93
N THR A 99 5.99 -15.55 -8.48
CA THR A 99 5.86 -14.57 -9.57
C THR A 99 4.80 -13.53 -9.26
N VAL A 100 4.97 -12.31 -9.81
CA VAL A 100 3.90 -11.34 -9.99
C VAL A 100 3.55 -11.30 -11.47
N MET A 101 2.27 -11.36 -11.77
CA MET A 101 1.75 -11.36 -13.14
C MET A 101 0.93 -10.11 -13.42
N LYS A 102 1.00 -9.61 -14.66
CA LYS A 102 0.16 -8.51 -15.16
C LYS A 102 -0.31 -8.80 -16.57
N THR A 103 -1.35 -8.10 -16.99
CA THR A 103 -1.82 -8.14 -18.38
C THR A 103 -1.04 -7.11 -19.22
N VAL A 104 -0.42 -7.59 -20.29
CA VAL A 104 0.29 -6.79 -21.30
C VAL A 104 -0.27 -7.16 -22.67
N ASP A 105 -0.83 -6.18 -23.41
CA ASP A 105 -1.49 -6.43 -24.71
C ASP A 105 -2.48 -7.60 -24.66
N SER A 106 -3.35 -7.61 -23.65
CA SER A 106 -4.35 -8.68 -23.41
C SER A 106 -3.79 -10.07 -23.09
N VAL A 107 -2.47 -10.21 -22.88
CA VAL A 107 -1.82 -11.47 -22.53
C VAL A 107 -1.25 -11.39 -21.11
N ILE A 108 -1.47 -12.44 -20.33
CA ILE A 108 -0.89 -12.56 -18.99
C ILE A 108 0.62 -12.74 -19.12
N THR A 109 1.38 -11.86 -18.49
CA THR A 109 2.84 -11.79 -18.61
C THR A 109 3.47 -11.75 -17.22
N ILE A 110 4.60 -12.43 -17.03
CA ILE A 110 5.38 -12.38 -15.79
C ILE A 110 6.00 -10.98 -15.67
N ALA A 111 5.60 -10.26 -14.63
CA ALA A 111 6.06 -8.88 -14.35
C ALA A 111 7.22 -8.86 -13.37
N GLU A 112 7.17 -9.73 -12.35
CA GLU A 112 8.23 -9.87 -11.35
C GLU A 112 8.47 -11.36 -11.07
N LEU A 113 9.69 -11.68 -10.64
CA LEU A 113 10.12 -13.03 -10.34
C LEU A 113 11.01 -12.99 -9.10
N TYR A 114 10.65 -13.75 -8.07
CA TYR A 114 11.48 -13.86 -6.87
C TYR A 114 12.67 -14.79 -7.12
N LYS A 115 13.84 -14.37 -6.69
CA LYS A 115 15.06 -15.17 -6.76
C LYS A 115 14.86 -16.49 -6.02
N ASP A 116 15.44 -17.55 -6.55
CA ASP A 116 15.38 -18.91 -6.01
C ASP A 116 13.98 -19.50 -5.85
N SER A 117 12.95 -18.82 -6.37
CA SER A 117 11.57 -19.31 -6.40
C SER A 117 11.41 -20.53 -7.32
N PRO A 118 10.34 -21.33 -7.17
CA PRO A 118 10.02 -22.43 -8.08
C PRO A 118 9.99 -22.01 -9.56
N ALA A 119 9.37 -20.87 -9.87
CA ALA A 119 9.32 -20.34 -11.23
C ALA A 119 10.71 -19.98 -11.78
N TYR A 120 11.55 -19.35 -10.94
CA TYR A 120 12.94 -19.01 -11.30
C TYR A 120 13.76 -20.26 -11.60
N LYS A 121 13.69 -21.28 -10.72
CA LYS A 121 14.38 -22.57 -10.87
C LYS A 121 13.91 -23.35 -12.11
N ALA A 122 12.62 -23.24 -12.45
CA ALA A 122 12.05 -23.83 -13.65
C ALA A 122 12.42 -23.09 -14.95
N GLY A 123 13.15 -21.97 -14.87
CA GLY A 123 13.63 -21.23 -16.04
C GLY A 123 12.66 -20.20 -16.60
N LEU A 124 11.59 -19.85 -15.87
CA LEU A 124 10.73 -18.72 -16.22
C LEU A 124 11.49 -17.40 -16.05
N ARG A 125 11.10 -16.38 -16.83
CA ARG A 125 11.75 -15.06 -16.82
C ARG A 125 10.72 -13.94 -16.85
N ILE A 126 11.12 -12.76 -16.39
CA ILE A 126 10.32 -11.54 -16.54
C ILE A 126 10.13 -11.27 -18.03
N GLY A 127 8.90 -11.00 -18.44
CA GLY A 127 8.51 -10.80 -19.83
C GLY A 127 7.97 -12.06 -20.52
N ASP A 128 8.07 -13.25 -19.91
CA ASP A 128 7.45 -14.47 -20.45
C ASP A 128 5.92 -14.32 -20.46
N LYS A 129 5.31 -14.59 -21.61
CA LYS A 129 3.85 -14.62 -21.81
C LYS A 129 3.32 -15.98 -21.45
N LEU A 130 2.32 -16.06 -20.59
CA LEU A 130 1.62 -17.29 -20.24
C LEU A 130 0.49 -17.53 -21.24
N ILE A 131 0.63 -18.54 -22.07
CA ILE A 131 -0.37 -18.88 -23.12
C ILE A 131 -1.39 -19.87 -22.58
N GLU A 132 -0.93 -20.90 -21.85
CA GLU A 132 -1.78 -21.90 -21.21
C GLU A 132 -1.29 -22.20 -19.80
N VAL A 133 -2.21 -22.56 -18.91
CA VAL A 133 -1.94 -23.09 -17.58
C VAL A 133 -2.74 -24.38 -17.41
N ASN A 134 -2.06 -25.49 -17.11
CA ASN A 134 -2.63 -26.84 -17.04
C ASN A 134 -3.47 -27.19 -18.29
N GLY A 135 -2.96 -26.88 -19.49
CA GLY A 135 -3.62 -27.11 -20.77
C GLY A 135 -4.82 -26.20 -21.07
N LYS A 136 -5.15 -25.25 -20.20
CA LYS A 136 -6.24 -24.27 -20.42
C LYS A 136 -5.70 -22.93 -20.84
N SER A 137 -6.27 -22.35 -21.89
CA SER A 137 -5.89 -21.01 -22.38
C SER A 137 -6.07 -19.94 -21.31
N THR A 138 -5.13 -18.99 -21.28
CA THR A 138 -5.18 -17.78 -20.44
C THR A 138 -5.89 -16.62 -21.12
N ALA A 139 -6.25 -16.74 -22.40
CA ALA A 139 -6.91 -15.68 -23.14
C ALA A 139 -8.23 -15.26 -22.47
N GLY A 140 -8.43 -13.96 -22.34
CA GLY A 140 -9.62 -13.36 -21.71
C GLY A 140 -9.68 -13.48 -20.18
N LYS A 141 -8.69 -14.09 -19.53
CA LYS A 141 -8.62 -14.17 -18.06
C LYS A 141 -7.89 -12.96 -17.50
N SER A 142 -8.24 -12.58 -16.28
CA SER A 142 -7.50 -11.57 -15.54
C SER A 142 -6.23 -12.15 -14.89
N SER A 143 -5.27 -11.30 -14.56
CA SER A 143 -4.07 -11.73 -13.81
C SER A 143 -4.42 -12.31 -12.43
N SER A 144 -5.51 -11.86 -11.81
CA SER A 144 -6.01 -12.42 -10.54
C SER A 144 -6.54 -13.85 -10.72
N ASP A 145 -7.28 -14.14 -11.80
CA ASP A 145 -7.78 -15.50 -12.07
C ASP A 145 -6.63 -16.48 -12.24
N ILE A 146 -5.59 -16.08 -13.00
CA ILE A 146 -4.41 -16.93 -13.19
C ILE A 146 -3.63 -17.06 -11.87
N THR A 147 -3.49 -15.99 -11.08
CA THR A 147 -2.85 -16.05 -9.76
C THR A 147 -3.53 -17.07 -8.85
N ASN A 148 -4.87 -17.13 -8.85
CA ASN A 148 -5.62 -18.11 -8.06
C ASN A 148 -5.37 -19.55 -8.53
N ILE A 149 -5.25 -19.78 -9.84
CA ILE A 149 -4.90 -21.11 -10.39
C ILE A 149 -3.46 -21.50 -10.05
N VAL A 150 -2.55 -20.54 -10.07
CA VAL A 150 -1.12 -20.75 -9.82
C VAL A 150 -0.84 -21.05 -8.34
N ARG A 151 -1.63 -20.50 -7.43
CA ARG A 151 -1.60 -20.87 -6.01
C ARG A 151 -2.04 -22.33 -5.84
N GLY A 152 -1.57 -22.98 -4.77
CA GLY A 152 -1.93 -24.36 -4.46
C GLY A 152 -0.98 -24.96 -3.42
N ALA A 153 -1.24 -26.19 -3.01
CA ALA A 153 -0.45 -26.87 -1.98
C ALA A 153 1.02 -27.03 -2.43
N PRO A 154 2.01 -26.82 -1.52
CA PRO A 154 3.42 -27.08 -1.82
C PRO A 154 3.63 -28.52 -2.29
N GLY A 155 4.57 -28.73 -3.21
CA GLY A 155 4.87 -30.04 -3.79
C GLY A 155 3.96 -30.45 -4.96
N THR A 156 2.87 -29.72 -5.24
CA THR A 156 2.02 -30.01 -6.41
C THR A 156 2.58 -29.39 -7.68
N GLU A 157 2.41 -30.07 -8.80
CA GLU A 157 2.86 -29.61 -10.11
C GLU A 157 1.85 -28.65 -10.76
N ILE A 158 2.37 -27.75 -11.60
CA ILE A 158 1.60 -26.90 -12.49
C ILE A 158 2.35 -26.78 -13.83
N ASP A 159 1.63 -26.95 -14.92
CA ASP A 159 2.18 -26.88 -16.26
C ASP A 159 1.86 -25.56 -16.93
N PHE A 160 2.88 -24.94 -17.52
CA PHE A 160 2.75 -23.72 -18.29
C PHE A 160 3.18 -23.92 -19.74
N LYS A 161 2.41 -23.37 -20.67
CA LYS A 161 2.87 -23.10 -22.02
C LYS A 161 3.20 -21.63 -22.12
N VAL A 162 4.47 -21.33 -22.33
CA VAL A 162 4.97 -19.95 -22.29
C VAL A 162 5.62 -19.57 -23.62
N GLN A 163 5.56 -18.27 -23.93
CA GLN A 163 6.29 -17.66 -25.03
C GLN A 163 7.23 -16.61 -24.47
N SER A 164 8.53 -16.83 -24.60
CA SER A 164 9.54 -15.87 -24.14
C SER A 164 9.56 -14.63 -25.02
N TYR A 165 9.95 -13.48 -24.44
CA TYR A 165 9.99 -12.23 -25.18
C TYR A 165 10.94 -12.33 -26.38
N GLY A 166 10.47 -11.89 -27.55
CA GLY A 166 11.21 -11.95 -28.82
C GLY A 166 11.20 -13.31 -29.50
N GLU A 167 10.67 -14.36 -28.88
CA GLU A 167 10.56 -15.69 -29.48
C GLU A 167 9.18 -15.91 -30.11
N LYS A 168 9.14 -16.62 -31.23
CA LYS A 168 7.89 -17.02 -31.90
C LYS A 168 7.38 -18.40 -31.43
N ILE A 169 8.27 -19.22 -30.88
CA ILE A 169 7.98 -20.58 -30.45
C ILE A 169 7.59 -20.60 -28.98
N THR A 170 6.58 -21.37 -28.64
CA THR A 170 6.20 -21.64 -27.26
C THR A 170 6.94 -22.86 -26.72
N LYS A 171 7.23 -22.86 -25.41
CA LYS A 171 7.81 -23.98 -24.68
C LYS A 171 6.90 -24.41 -23.53
N GLN A 172 6.96 -25.71 -23.20
CA GLN A 172 6.32 -26.22 -21.98
C GLN A 172 7.28 -26.08 -20.81
N VAL A 173 6.78 -25.56 -19.68
CA VAL A 173 7.54 -25.41 -18.45
C VAL A 173 6.72 -25.97 -17.29
N LYS A 174 7.27 -26.99 -16.64
CA LYS A 174 6.67 -27.60 -15.46
C LYS A 174 7.26 -26.96 -14.20
N VAL A 175 6.41 -26.54 -13.28
CA VAL A 175 6.82 -25.89 -12.02
C VAL A 175 6.20 -26.65 -10.84
N ILE A 176 7.02 -26.98 -9.84
CA ILE A 176 6.55 -27.56 -8.60
C ILE A 176 6.29 -26.41 -7.63
N ARG A 177 5.05 -26.27 -7.14
CA ARG A 177 4.71 -25.23 -6.16
C ARG A 177 5.50 -25.38 -4.88
N GLY A 178 5.86 -24.27 -4.28
CA GLY A 178 6.59 -24.23 -3.01
C GLY A 178 6.07 -23.17 -2.07
N GLU A 179 6.58 -23.18 -0.84
CA GLU A 179 6.41 -22.04 0.08
C GLU A 179 7.32 -20.90 -0.38
N ILE A 180 6.72 -19.77 -0.65
CA ILE A 180 7.41 -18.53 -1.05
C ILE A 180 7.46 -17.62 0.17
N LYS A 181 8.67 -17.28 0.59
CA LYS A 181 8.89 -16.28 1.64
C LYS A 181 9.05 -14.90 0.99
N ILE A 182 8.26 -13.95 1.43
CA ILE A 182 8.39 -12.55 1.03
C ILE A 182 9.11 -11.83 2.16
N PRO A 183 10.38 -11.41 1.96
CA PRO A 183 11.10 -10.70 3.01
C PRO A 183 10.43 -9.36 3.29
N ASN A 184 10.15 -9.07 4.56
CA ASN A 184 9.65 -7.76 4.97
C ASN A 184 10.76 -6.70 4.99
N VAL A 185 12.02 -7.11 5.09
CA VAL A 185 13.22 -6.30 4.85
C VAL A 185 13.93 -6.83 3.60
N PRO A 186 13.46 -6.48 2.38
CA PRO A 186 14.04 -7.00 1.14
C PRO A 186 15.44 -6.46 0.85
N PHE A 187 15.78 -5.30 1.42
CA PHE A 187 17.09 -4.69 1.23
C PHE A 187 17.57 -3.95 2.49
N ASN A 188 18.83 -4.11 2.81
CA ASN A 188 19.59 -3.30 3.75
C ASN A 188 21.03 -3.13 3.25
N GLY A 189 21.65 -2.00 3.54
CA GLY A 189 23.01 -1.72 3.08
C GLY A 189 23.50 -0.33 3.48
N MET A 190 24.73 -0.01 3.10
CA MET A 190 25.26 1.34 3.26
C MET A 190 24.92 2.19 2.03
N ILE A 191 24.42 3.41 2.25
CA ILE A 191 24.25 4.41 1.17
C ILE A 191 25.60 5.06 0.84
N ASN A 192 26.36 5.38 1.88
CA ASN A 192 27.72 5.88 1.80
C ASN A 192 28.54 5.27 2.95
N ASP A 193 29.74 5.76 3.21
CA ASP A 193 30.65 5.20 4.21
C ASP A 193 30.13 5.26 5.66
N SER A 194 29.04 5.99 5.92
CA SER A 194 28.57 6.28 7.29
C SER A 194 27.07 6.12 7.53
N ILE A 195 26.25 6.10 6.48
CA ILE A 195 24.78 6.05 6.61
C ILE A 195 24.26 4.69 6.18
N ALA A 196 23.65 3.99 7.12
CA ALA A 196 22.93 2.74 6.89
C ALA A 196 21.52 3.00 6.34
N TYR A 197 21.03 2.08 5.52
CA TYR A 197 19.69 2.10 4.97
C TYR A 197 19.03 0.74 5.18
N ILE A 198 17.77 0.76 5.63
CA ILE A 198 16.96 -0.43 5.83
C ILE A 198 15.57 -0.17 5.25
N GLN A 199 15.16 -0.97 4.27
CA GLN A 199 13.82 -0.91 3.71
C GLN A 199 12.91 -1.91 4.41
N LEU A 200 11.80 -1.41 5.00
CA LEU A 200 10.75 -2.24 5.57
C LEU A 200 9.47 -2.07 4.74
N THR A 201 9.08 -3.11 4.00
CA THR A 201 7.96 -3.05 3.04
C THR A 201 6.62 -3.45 3.63
N THR A 202 6.60 -4.19 4.74
CA THR A 202 5.37 -4.62 5.42
C THR A 202 5.66 -5.06 6.85
N PHE A 203 4.69 -4.89 7.74
CA PHE A 203 4.77 -5.33 9.13
C PHE A 203 4.17 -6.75 9.28
N THR A 204 4.77 -7.72 8.61
CA THR A 204 4.49 -9.15 8.82
C THR A 204 5.22 -9.67 10.06
N GLU A 205 5.01 -10.93 10.41
CA GLU A 205 5.69 -11.54 11.57
C GLU A 205 7.20 -11.36 11.51
N ASN A 206 7.80 -11.09 12.67
CA ASN A 206 9.24 -10.87 12.88
C ASN A 206 9.80 -9.61 12.18
N ALA A 207 8.96 -8.65 11.76
CA ALA A 207 9.46 -7.43 11.13
C ALA A 207 10.41 -6.65 12.06
N GLY A 208 10.10 -6.56 13.35
CA GLY A 208 10.98 -5.93 14.33
C GLY A 208 12.33 -6.63 14.46
N ASP A 209 12.33 -7.94 14.56
CA ASP A 209 13.57 -8.71 14.66
C ASP A 209 14.40 -8.61 13.38
N ASN A 210 13.78 -8.65 12.20
CA ASN A 210 14.47 -8.52 10.92
C ASN A 210 15.12 -7.13 10.73
N VAL A 211 14.44 -6.04 11.11
CA VAL A 211 15.03 -4.70 11.11
C VAL A 211 16.20 -4.62 12.10
N LYS A 212 16.06 -5.19 13.30
CA LYS A 212 17.12 -5.24 14.30
C LYS A 212 18.34 -6.03 13.81
N ILE A 213 18.13 -7.20 13.19
CA ILE A 213 19.18 -8.03 12.61
C ILE A 213 19.92 -7.27 11.51
N ALA A 214 19.16 -6.60 10.61
CA ALA A 214 19.74 -5.79 9.55
C ALA A 214 20.61 -4.66 10.12
N LEU A 215 20.10 -3.89 11.08
CA LEU A 215 20.86 -2.81 11.71
C LEU A 215 22.11 -3.33 12.44
N LYS A 216 21.97 -4.44 13.17
CA LYS A 216 23.10 -5.08 13.86
C LYS A 216 24.17 -5.49 12.88
N SER A 217 23.85 -6.19 11.81
CA SER A 217 24.79 -6.63 10.78
C SER A 217 25.55 -5.45 10.15
N LEU A 218 24.86 -4.35 9.87
CA LEU A 218 25.49 -3.14 9.34
C LEU A 218 26.44 -2.50 10.35
N LYS A 219 26.05 -2.40 11.63
CA LYS A 219 26.93 -1.86 12.69
C LYS A 219 28.14 -2.74 12.99
N ASP A 220 27.99 -4.06 12.88
CA ASP A 220 29.11 -5.00 13.09
C ASP A 220 30.13 -4.94 11.93
N SER A 221 29.70 -4.58 10.72
CA SER A 221 30.52 -4.58 9.51
C SER A 221 31.07 -3.19 9.11
N PHE A 222 30.41 -2.10 9.55
CA PHE A 222 30.70 -0.74 9.11
C PHE A 222 30.64 0.26 10.28
N ASN A 223 31.30 1.41 10.11
CA ASN A 223 31.23 2.52 11.06
C ASN A 223 29.96 3.35 10.84
N VAL A 224 28.81 2.81 11.25
CA VAL A 224 27.50 3.45 11.06
C VAL A 224 27.36 4.66 11.96
N LYS A 225 27.14 5.84 11.38
CA LYS A 225 26.92 7.12 12.09
C LYS A 225 25.49 7.64 12.02
N GLY A 226 24.65 7.04 11.17
CA GLY A 226 23.22 7.36 11.04
C GLY A 226 22.50 6.24 10.30
N VAL A 227 21.16 6.17 10.46
CA VAL A 227 20.34 5.16 9.81
C VAL A 227 19.10 5.78 9.18
N ILE A 228 18.78 5.31 7.98
CA ILE A 228 17.54 5.59 7.26
C ILE A 228 16.66 4.34 7.36
N LEU A 229 15.47 4.48 7.95
CA LEU A 229 14.42 3.47 7.92
C LEU A 229 13.39 3.88 6.86
N ASP A 230 13.31 3.14 5.76
CA ASP A 230 12.39 3.46 4.67
C ASP A 230 11.07 2.71 4.85
N LEU A 231 10.00 3.48 5.10
CA LEU A 231 8.62 3.02 5.22
C LEU A 231 7.75 3.49 4.04
N ARG A 232 8.33 4.01 2.98
CA ARG A 232 7.58 4.42 1.78
C ARG A 232 6.93 3.20 1.13
N ASP A 233 5.75 3.40 0.59
CA ASP A 233 4.90 2.36 -0.01
C ASP A 233 4.50 1.21 0.94
N ASN A 234 4.77 1.33 2.25
CA ASN A 234 4.43 0.33 3.27
C ASN A 234 3.03 0.62 3.84
N GLY A 235 2.04 -0.16 3.45
CA GLY A 235 0.64 -0.05 3.89
C GLY A 235 0.38 -0.48 5.34
N GLY A 236 1.42 -0.87 6.10
CA GLY A 236 1.31 -1.30 7.49
C GLY A 236 1.35 -2.82 7.66
N GLY A 237 0.59 -3.33 8.62
CA GLY A 237 0.51 -4.74 9.00
C GLY A 237 0.20 -4.92 10.48
N LEU A 238 0.91 -5.82 11.16
CA LEU A 238 0.68 -6.20 12.54
C LEU A 238 1.09 -5.07 13.51
N LEU A 239 0.15 -4.65 14.37
CA LEU A 239 0.39 -3.63 15.40
C LEU A 239 1.56 -4.02 16.32
N ARG A 240 1.64 -5.29 16.72
CA ARG A 240 2.74 -5.81 17.53
C ARG A 240 4.10 -5.55 16.89
N GLU A 241 4.19 -5.73 15.58
CA GLU A 241 5.45 -5.51 14.86
C GLU A 241 5.80 -4.02 14.72
N ALA A 242 4.81 -3.13 14.63
CA ALA A 242 5.07 -1.69 14.72
C ALA A 242 5.71 -1.31 16.06
N ILE A 243 5.21 -1.87 17.18
CA ILE A 243 5.79 -1.66 18.51
C ILE A 243 7.21 -2.23 18.58
N ASN A 244 7.44 -3.43 18.04
CA ASN A 244 8.75 -4.07 18.00
C ASN A 244 9.77 -3.25 17.19
N VAL A 245 9.38 -2.69 16.04
CA VAL A 245 10.24 -1.80 15.23
C VAL A 245 10.53 -0.50 15.97
N ALA A 246 9.52 0.14 16.57
CA ALA A 246 9.70 1.35 17.37
C ALA A 246 10.65 1.10 18.56
N ASN A 247 10.53 -0.05 19.22
CA ASN A 247 11.37 -0.42 20.37
C ASN A 247 12.86 -0.66 20.03
N ILE A 248 13.22 -0.75 18.75
CA ILE A 248 14.64 -0.76 18.35
C ILE A 248 15.31 0.56 18.74
N PHE A 249 14.58 1.67 18.60
CA PHE A 249 15.07 3.04 18.73
C PHE A 249 14.52 3.79 19.96
N ILE A 250 13.45 3.31 20.56
CA ILE A 250 12.76 3.95 21.68
C ILE A 250 12.96 3.13 22.94
N GLU A 251 13.23 3.80 24.04
CA GLU A 251 13.47 3.21 25.36
C GLU A 251 12.29 2.33 25.85
N ASN A 252 12.55 1.51 26.86
CA ASN A 252 11.54 0.66 27.48
C ASN A 252 10.43 1.48 28.18
N ASP A 253 9.23 0.88 28.28
CA ASP A 253 8.04 1.46 28.96
C ASP A 253 7.53 2.78 28.36
N GLN A 254 7.89 3.11 27.13
CA GLN A 254 7.31 4.26 26.42
C GLN A 254 6.02 3.88 25.71
N GLU A 255 4.98 4.69 25.89
CA GLU A 255 3.73 4.54 25.13
C GLU A 255 4.00 4.86 23.66
N ILE A 256 3.65 3.91 22.78
CA ILE A 256 3.80 4.03 21.34
C ILE A 256 2.47 4.37 20.67
N VAL A 257 1.41 3.78 21.18
CA VAL A 257 0.06 3.97 20.65
C VAL A 257 -0.97 3.57 21.69
N PHE A 258 -2.08 4.29 21.76
CA PHE A 258 -3.24 3.86 22.52
C PHE A 258 -4.49 3.87 21.64
N THR A 259 -5.48 3.04 21.99
CA THR A 259 -6.69 2.87 21.21
C THR A 259 -7.91 3.31 22.02
N ARG A 260 -8.93 3.84 21.33
CA ARG A 260 -10.24 4.16 21.88
C ARG A 260 -11.33 3.61 20.97
N GLY A 261 -12.18 2.79 21.52
CA GLY A 261 -13.30 2.18 20.83
C GLY A 261 -14.63 2.40 21.55
N LYS A 262 -15.66 1.74 21.03
CA LYS A 262 -17.02 1.81 21.61
C LYS A 262 -17.12 1.06 22.93
N LEU A 263 -16.38 -0.04 23.08
CA LEU A 263 -16.34 -0.89 24.27
C LEU A 263 -15.09 -0.55 25.08
N GLU A 264 -15.19 -0.60 26.40
CA GLU A 264 -14.07 -0.27 27.29
C GLU A 264 -12.85 -1.18 27.07
N GLU A 265 -13.06 -2.45 26.78
CA GLU A 265 -12.02 -3.42 26.46
C GLU A 265 -11.20 -3.10 25.18
N GLN A 266 -11.71 -2.19 24.36
CA GLN A 266 -11.03 -1.68 23.16
C GLN A 266 -10.13 -0.48 23.46
N ASN A 267 -10.19 0.06 24.69
CA ASN A 267 -9.34 1.13 25.16
C ASN A 267 -8.07 0.53 25.75
N ARG A 268 -6.99 0.53 24.98
CA ARG A 268 -5.72 -0.10 25.36
C ARG A 268 -4.55 0.84 25.08
N SER A 269 -3.57 0.82 25.97
CA SER A 269 -2.26 1.42 25.75
C SER A 269 -1.25 0.34 25.42
N TYR A 270 -0.41 0.62 24.44
CA TYR A 270 0.63 -0.28 23.96
C TYR A 270 1.98 0.42 24.10
N LYS A 271 2.85 -0.21 24.86
CA LYS A 271 4.17 0.32 25.20
C LYS A 271 5.28 -0.57 24.68
N THR A 272 6.47 0.00 24.56
CA THR A 272 7.72 -0.76 24.39
C THR A 272 7.95 -1.66 25.60
N THR A 273 8.46 -2.87 25.38
CA THR A 273 8.60 -3.89 26.45
C THR A 273 10.01 -4.40 26.62
N LYS A 274 10.95 -3.99 25.75
CA LYS A 274 12.35 -4.43 25.77
C LYS A 274 13.27 -3.21 25.83
N SER A 275 14.49 -3.40 26.30
CA SER A 275 15.52 -2.39 26.15
C SER A 275 15.77 -2.09 24.67
N ALA A 276 15.88 -0.82 24.33
CA ALA A 276 16.17 -0.39 22.97
C ALA A 276 17.49 -0.99 22.47
N PHE A 277 17.56 -1.25 21.17
CA PHE A 277 18.81 -1.68 20.56
C PHE A 277 19.80 -0.52 20.38
N ASP A 278 19.28 0.67 20.00
CA ASP A 278 20.10 1.87 19.85
C ASP A 278 19.28 3.14 20.14
N LEU A 279 19.65 3.86 21.19
CA LEU A 279 19.03 5.12 21.59
C LEU A 279 19.70 6.35 21.00
N THR A 280 20.92 6.23 20.47
CA THR A 280 21.81 7.36 20.18
C THR A 280 22.06 7.60 18.71
N LEU A 281 21.92 6.57 17.89
CA LEU A 281 22.18 6.68 16.45
C LEU A 281 21.19 7.65 15.80
N PRO A 282 21.62 8.71 15.09
CA PRO A 282 20.74 9.57 14.33
C PRO A 282 19.85 8.76 13.38
N LEU A 283 18.54 9.03 13.41
CA LEU A 283 17.52 8.26 12.70
C LEU A 283 16.72 9.18 11.79
N ALA A 284 16.64 8.84 10.51
CA ALA A 284 15.67 9.39 9.57
C ALA A 284 14.68 8.31 9.14
N VAL A 285 13.40 8.62 9.13
CA VAL A 285 12.36 7.73 8.63
C VAL A 285 11.78 8.31 7.35
N LEU A 286 11.83 7.55 6.26
CA LEU A 286 11.22 7.96 5.00
C LEU A 286 9.76 7.53 4.96
N ILE A 287 8.87 8.46 4.61
CA ILE A 287 7.43 8.22 4.47
C ILE A 287 6.89 8.86 3.18
N ASN A 288 5.78 8.29 2.67
CA ASN A 288 5.03 8.87 1.56
C ASN A 288 3.52 8.64 1.73
N ASP A 289 2.72 9.09 0.77
CA ASP A 289 1.26 9.00 0.79
C ASP A 289 0.69 7.57 0.79
N LYS A 290 1.53 6.55 0.70
CA LYS A 290 1.16 5.14 0.86
C LYS A 290 1.66 4.52 2.16
N SER A 291 2.47 5.24 2.94
CA SER A 291 2.84 4.84 4.30
C SER A 291 1.59 4.91 5.18
N ALA A 292 1.09 3.78 5.65
CA ALA A 292 -0.20 3.70 6.32
C ALA A 292 -0.18 2.84 7.59
N SER A 293 -1.11 3.11 8.54
CA SER A 293 -1.37 2.25 9.70
C SER A 293 -0.12 2.00 10.57
N ALA A 294 0.42 0.76 10.62
CA ALA A 294 1.64 0.42 11.39
C ALA A 294 2.84 1.31 11.02
N SER A 295 3.00 1.69 9.75
CA SER A 295 4.02 2.66 9.31
C SER A 295 3.82 4.02 9.95
N GLU A 296 2.56 4.46 10.09
CA GLU A 296 2.22 5.74 10.71
C GLU A 296 2.36 5.69 12.24
N ILE A 297 2.15 4.53 12.84
CA ILE A 297 2.42 4.32 14.27
C ILE A 297 3.93 4.46 14.53
N VAL A 298 4.78 3.81 13.74
CA VAL A 298 6.23 3.91 13.89
C VAL A 298 6.73 5.32 13.62
N SER A 299 6.40 5.89 12.47
CA SER A 299 6.86 7.23 12.09
C SER A 299 6.35 8.29 13.07
N GLY A 300 5.06 8.24 13.40
CA GLY A 300 4.45 9.18 14.32
C GLY A 300 5.02 9.09 15.74
N SER A 301 5.29 7.88 16.25
CA SER A 301 5.91 7.71 17.57
C SER A 301 7.35 8.22 17.59
N ILE A 302 8.12 7.98 16.53
CA ILE A 302 9.49 8.50 16.40
C ILE A 302 9.47 10.05 16.39
N GLN A 303 8.51 10.65 15.68
CA GLN A 303 8.34 12.09 15.63
C GLN A 303 7.88 12.66 16.98
N ASP A 304 6.81 12.11 17.56
CA ASP A 304 6.19 12.63 18.80
C ASP A 304 7.12 12.50 20.02
N LEU A 305 7.98 11.49 20.03
CA LEU A 305 8.98 11.28 21.08
C LEU A 305 10.32 11.96 20.78
N ASP A 306 10.41 12.73 19.69
CA ASP A 306 11.63 13.42 19.23
C ASP A 306 12.85 12.49 19.10
N ARG A 307 12.62 11.20 18.74
CA ARG A 307 13.67 10.21 18.60
C ARG A 307 14.38 10.27 17.25
N GLY A 308 13.75 10.81 16.25
CA GLY A 308 14.26 10.91 14.89
C GLY A 308 13.47 11.91 14.06
N ILE A 309 13.92 12.13 12.84
CA ILE A 309 13.29 13.02 11.87
C ILE A 309 12.51 12.23 10.82
N LEU A 310 11.45 12.82 10.29
CA LEU A 310 10.71 12.27 9.17
C LEU A 310 11.03 13.06 7.89
N VAL A 311 11.26 12.34 6.79
CA VAL A 311 11.59 12.93 5.48
C VAL A 311 10.69 12.34 4.41
N GLY A 312 10.24 13.16 3.46
CA GLY A 312 9.45 12.73 2.30
C GLY A 312 8.11 13.44 2.17
N GLN A 313 7.02 12.70 2.05
CA GLN A 313 5.68 13.25 1.87
C GLN A 313 4.76 12.82 3.00
N LYS A 314 3.66 13.58 3.18
CA LYS A 314 2.61 13.29 4.16
C LYS A 314 2.07 11.88 3.98
N SER A 315 1.89 11.15 5.09
CA SER A 315 1.42 9.76 5.09
C SER A 315 -0.07 9.63 4.71
N PHE A 316 -0.57 8.41 4.64
CA PHE A 316 -1.92 8.08 4.16
C PHE A 316 -3.04 8.60 5.08
N GLY A 317 -2.86 8.56 6.40
CA GLY A 317 -3.86 8.95 7.37
C GLY A 317 -4.87 7.85 7.70
N LYS A 318 -4.40 6.64 8.01
CA LYS A 318 -5.24 5.55 8.51
C LYS A 318 -5.07 5.38 10.01
N GLY A 319 -5.94 6.02 10.80
CA GLY A 319 -5.98 5.98 12.25
C GLY A 319 -6.99 4.98 12.84
N LEU A 320 -7.32 3.90 12.10
CA LEU A 320 -8.33 2.90 12.46
C LEU A 320 -7.68 1.55 12.76
N VAL A 321 -8.20 0.87 13.79
CA VAL A 321 -7.80 -0.48 14.19
C VAL A 321 -8.90 -1.48 13.85
N GLN A 322 -8.51 -2.57 13.21
CA GLN A 322 -9.39 -3.69 12.91
C GLN A 322 -9.06 -4.90 13.78
N ASN A 323 -10.10 -5.59 14.24
CA ASN A 323 -9.99 -6.91 14.88
C ASN A 323 -10.70 -7.97 14.04
N PHE A 324 -10.26 -9.20 14.18
CA PHE A 324 -10.92 -10.37 13.60
C PHE A 324 -11.88 -10.98 14.60
N PHE A 325 -13.09 -11.28 14.12
CA PHE A 325 -14.09 -12.04 14.84
C PHE A 325 -14.37 -13.33 14.08
N THR A 326 -14.27 -14.46 14.79
CA THR A 326 -14.58 -15.77 14.22
C THR A 326 -16.08 -15.93 14.10
N LEU A 327 -16.51 -16.37 12.94
CA LEU A 327 -17.89 -16.72 12.62
C LEU A 327 -18.02 -18.25 12.49
N GLY A 328 -19.17 -18.75 12.11
CA GLY A 328 -19.32 -20.16 11.80
C GLY A 328 -18.48 -20.61 10.60
N TYR A 329 -18.20 -21.91 10.51
CA TYR A 329 -17.52 -22.55 9.36
C TYR A 329 -16.16 -21.93 9.04
N ASN A 330 -15.33 -21.65 10.05
CA ASN A 330 -14.00 -21.05 9.96
C ASN A 330 -13.93 -19.70 9.24
N SER A 331 -15.09 -19.14 8.86
CA SER A 331 -15.15 -17.79 8.30
C SER A 331 -14.89 -16.72 9.37
N ARG A 332 -14.50 -15.54 8.94
CA ARG A 332 -14.14 -14.42 9.82
C ARG A 332 -14.66 -13.10 9.27
N VAL A 333 -14.90 -12.17 10.15
CA VAL A 333 -15.05 -10.76 9.79
C VAL A 333 -13.92 -9.96 10.43
N LYS A 334 -13.19 -9.22 9.60
CA LYS A 334 -12.27 -8.18 10.04
C LYS A 334 -13.06 -6.89 10.12
N MET A 335 -13.15 -6.28 11.29
CA MET A 335 -14.03 -5.15 11.53
C MET A 335 -13.28 -4.03 12.24
N THR A 336 -13.54 -2.79 11.85
CA THR A 336 -13.04 -1.59 12.54
C THR A 336 -13.71 -1.48 13.91
N VAL A 337 -12.90 -1.49 14.97
CA VAL A 337 -13.37 -1.51 16.37
C VAL A 337 -12.95 -0.28 17.15
N SER A 338 -11.87 0.40 16.78
CA SER A 338 -11.36 1.57 17.49
C SER A 338 -10.58 2.51 16.59
N LYS A 339 -10.37 3.72 17.07
CA LYS A 339 -9.36 4.66 16.56
C LYS A 339 -8.09 4.51 17.39
N TYR A 340 -6.94 4.78 16.79
CA TYR A 340 -5.70 4.86 17.54
C TYR A 340 -5.13 6.28 17.58
N TYR A 341 -4.34 6.50 18.60
CA TYR A 341 -3.70 7.77 18.94
C TYR A 341 -2.23 7.50 19.21
N ILE A 342 -1.36 8.34 18.69
CA ILE A 342 0.09 8.25 18.87
C ILE A 342 0.54 9.08 20.10
N PRO A 343 1.81 9.04 20.52
CA PRO A 343 2.22 9.52 21.85
C PRO A 343 1.82 10.95 22.22
N SER A 344 1.75 11.86 21.26
CA SER A 344 1.26 13.23 21.50
C SER A 344 -0.23 13.31 21.85
N GLY A 345 -0.99 12.23 21.67
CA GLY A 345 -2.44 12.18 21.84
C GLY A 345 -3.23 12.47 20.56
N ARG A 346 -2.59 12.75 19.45
CA ARG A 346 -3.25 13.03 18.17
C ARG A 346 -3.73 11.76 17.47
N CYS A 347 -4.90 11.86 16.81
CA CYS A 347 -5.43 10.87 15.90
C CYS A 347 -5.15 11.29 14.46
N ILE A 348 -4.42 10.50 13.72
CA ILE A 348 -3.97 10.85 12.36
C ILE A 348 -4.99 10.51 11.26
N GLN A 349 -6.19 10.06 11.63
CA GLN A 349 -7.22 9.64 10.67
C GLN A 349 -7.60 10.79 9.73
N SER A 350 -7.47 10.57 8.42
CA SER A 350 -7.71 11.59 7.38
C SER A 350 -9.15 11.63 6.86
N LYS A 351 -9.92 10.56 7.07
CA LYS A 351 -11.25 10.37 6.45
C LYS A 351 -12.23 9.82 7.45
N THR A 352 -13.47 10.29 7.39
CA THR A 352 -14.64 9.59 7.93
C THR A 352 -15.34 8.79 6.83
N TYR A 353 -16.25 7.92 7.21
CA TYR A 353 -17.00 7.10 6.26
C TYR A 353 -18.50 7.28 6.53
N GLU A 354 -19.23 7.64 5.48
CA GLU A 354 -20.68 7.78 5.50
C GLU A 354 -21.27 6.89 4.39
N ASN A 355 -22.07 5.90 4.77
CA ASN A 355 -22.58 4.89 3.83
C ASN A 355 -21.47 4.25 2.96
N GLY A 356 -20.33 3.94 3.58
CA GLY A 356 -19.16 3.36 2.93
C GLY A 356 -18.33 4.31 2.05
N LYS A 357 -18.79 5.55 1.86
CA LYS A 357 -18.08 6.56 1.07
C LYS A 357 -17.13 7.34 1.97
N ALA A 358 -15.90 7.52 1.49
CA ALA A 358 -14.91 8.32 2.20
C ALA A 358 -15.27 9.82 2.12
N VAL A 359 -15.31 10.47 3.28
CA VAL A 359 -15.42 11.92 3.44
C VAL A 359 -14.12 12.42 4.05
N ILE A 360 -13.44 13.30 3.35
CA ILE A 360 -12.19 13.91 3.84
C ILE A 360 -12.52 14.81 5.02
N ILE A 361 -11.80 14.67 6.13
CA ILE A 361 -11.93 15.56 7.27
C ILE A 361 -11.30 16.90 6.90
N ASP A 362 -12.05 17.99 7.08
CA ASP A 362 -11.62 19.33 6.72
C ASP A 362 -10.37 19.72 7.52
N LYS A 363 -9.42 20.38 6.84
CA LYS A 363 -8.22 20.93 7.49
C LYS A 363 -8.53 22.00 8.56
N GLU A 364 -9.65 22.70 8.44
CA GLU A 364 -10.10 23.66 9.45
C GLU A 364 -10.46 23.01 10.79
N LYS A 365 -10.66 21.69 10.82
CA LYS A 365 -10.90 20.88 12.03
C LYS A 365 -9.62 20.27 12.61
N GLN A 366 -8.46 20.67 12.12
CA GLN A 366 -7.17 20.21 12.58
C GLN A 366 -6.80 20.88 13.91
N HIS A 367 -6.29 20.09 14.86
CA HIS A 367 -5.85 20.59 16.17
C HIS A 367 -4.33 20.48 16.28
N GLU A 368 -3.77 21.39 17.04
CA GLU A 368 -2.35 21.41 17.38
C GLU A 368 -2.05 20.48 18.56
N PHE A 369 -0.98 19.72 18.43
CA PHE A 369 -0.38 18.90 19.48
C PHE A 369 1.10 19.21 19.58
N LYS A 370 1.75 18.74 20.62
CA LYS A 370 3.19 18.96 20.83
C LYS A 370 3.92 17.64 20.99
N THR A 371 5.07 17.55 20.36
CA THR A 371 6.03 16.49 20.60
C THR A 371 6.64 16.61 22.01
N ARG A 372 7.45 15.64 22.42
CA ARG A 372 8.16 15.66 23.72
C ARG A 372 8.98 16.95 23.93
N ASN A 373 9.66 17.44 22.90
CA ASN A 373 10.48 18.67 22.96
C ASN A 373 9.67 19.95 22.67
N GLY A 374 8.36 19.84 22.41
CA GLY A 374 7.45 20.96 22.18
C GLY A 374 7.34 21.42 20.72
N ARG A 375 7.77 20.62 19.74
CA ARG A 375 7.52 20.89 18.32
C ARG A 375 6.01 20.78 18.03
N ILE A 376 5.47 21.68 17.23
CA ILE A 376 4.07 21.64 16.83
C ILE A 376 3.87 20.54 15.79
N VAL A 377 2.88 19.68 16.03
CA VAL A 377 2.41 18.63 15.13
C VAL A 377 0.88 18.66 15.11
N TYR A 378 0.29 18.11 14.06
CA TYR A 378 -1.15 18.20 13.85
C TYR A 378 -1.80 16.81 13.81
N ASP A 379 -3.07 16.72 14.24
CA ASP A 379 -3.94 15.59 13.95
C ASP A 379 -4.48 15.70 12.52
N VAL A 380 -5.33 14.76 12.12
CA VAL A 380 -6.05 14.75 10.84
C VAL A 380 -5.15 14.80 9.60
N GLY A 381 -5.35 13.83 8.74
CA GLY A 381 -4.71 13.81 7.41
C GLY A 381 -3.36 13.12 7.34
N GLY A 382 -3.02 12.27 8.30
CA GLY A 382 -1.76 11.52 8.33
C GLY A 382 -0.65 12.21 9.12
N VAL A 383 0.53 11.59 9.12
CA VAL A 383 1.75 12.11 9.73
C VAL A 383 2.47 12.98 8.71
N GLU A 384 2.73 14.23 9.06
CA GLU A 384 3.44 15.18 8.22
C GLU A 384 4.95 15.07 8.48
N PRO A 385 5.80 14.95 7.44
CA PRO A 385 7.24 14.84 7.65
C PRO A 385 7.83 16.17 8.13
N ASP A 386 8.92 16.09 8.91
CA ASP A 386 9.68 17.26 9.35
C ASP A 386 10.36 17.98 8.19
N ILE A 387 10.73 17.20 7.16
CA ILE A 387 11.34 17.68 5.93
C ILE A 387 10.50 17.18 4.74
N ILE A 388 9.81 18.10 4.11
CA ILE A 388 9.01 17.81 2.93
C ILE A 388 9.92 17.75 1.71
N VAL A 389 9.87 16.64 0.99
CA VAL A 389 10.45 16.50 -0.34
C VAL A 389 9.32 16.52 -1.35
N ALA A 390 9.42 17.36 -2.35
CA ALA A 390 8.38 17.52 -3.34
C ALA A 390 8.12 16.19 -4.07
N LYS A 391 6.84 15.81 -4.14
CA LYS A 391 6.45 14.63 -4.91
C LYS A 391 6.69 14.91 -6.39
N PRO A 392 7.30 13.99 -7.14
CA PRO A 392 7.41 14.13 -8.59
C PRO A 392 6.03 14.39 -9.20
N GLU A 393 5.95 15.37 -10.07
CA GLU A 393 4.71 15.66 -10.79
C GLU A 393 4.24 14.42 -11.55
N LYS A 394 2.93 14.16 -11.49
CA LYS A 394 2.32 13.09 -12.29
C LYS A 394 2.19 13.57 -13.74
N LYS A 395 3.24 13.44 -14.50
CA LYS A 395 3.24 13.78 -15.92
C LYS A 395 2.31 12.85 -16.69
N SER A 396 1.43 13.42 -17.52
CA SER A 396 0.42 12.68 -18.27
C SER A 396 1.06 11.64 -19.20
N PHE A 397 2.15 12.01 -19.86
CA PHE A 397 2.91 11.12 -20.72
C PHE A 397 3.44 9.90 -19.98
N VAL A 398 4.08 10.12 -18.81
CA VAL A 398 4.60 9.03 -17.97
C VAL A 398 3.49 8.09 -17.51
N LEU A 399 2.34 8.64 -17.08
CA LEU A 399 1.20 7.82 -16.63
C LEU A 399 0.66 6.94 -17.75
N ASN A 400 0.57 7.47 -18.98
CA ASN A 400 0.12 6.69 -20.14
C ASN A 400 1.15 5.64 -20.54
N LEU A 401 2.45 5.95 -20.56
CA LEU A 401 3.51 4.96 -20.81
C LEU A 401 3.47 3.78 -19.82
N LEU A 402 3.22 4.07 -18.54
CA LEU A 402 3.08 3.03 -17.50
C LEU A 402 1.79 2.22 -17.69
N LYS A 403 0.66 2.88 -17.95
CA LYS A 403 -0.65 2.24 -18.20
C LYS A 403 -0.58 1.28 -19.37
N ASP A 404 0.06 1.71 -20.48
CA ASP A 404 0.16 0.95 -21.73
C ASP A 404 1.38 0.00 -21.74
N ASN A 405 2.06 -0.11 -20.59
CA ASN A 405 3.23 -0.97 -20.38
C ASN A 405 4.41 -0.70 -21.34
N MET A 406 4.53 0.53 -21.91
CA MET A 406 5.57 0.82 -22.92
C MET A 406 6.98 0.77 -22.33
N ILE A 407 7.18 1.23 -21.10
CA ILE A 407 8.46 1.14 -20.39
C ILE A 407 8.84 -0.33 -20.13
N PHE A 408 7.88 -1.15 -19.70
CA PHE A 408 8.09 -2.57 -19.48
C PHE A 408 8.45 -3.32 -20.77
N LYS A 409 7.73 -3.03 -21.87
CA LYS A 409 7.99 -3.64 -23.20
C LYS A 409 9.38 -3.26 -23.69
N TYR A 410 9.73 -1.96 -23.58
CA TYR A 410 11.05 -1.49 -23.98
C TYR A 410 12.18 -2.15 -23.18
N ALA A 411 12.02 -2.27 -21.87
CA ALA A 411 13.01 -2.93 -21.03
C ALA A 411 13.21 -4.42 -21.41
N ASN A 412 12.14 -5.14 -21.82
CA ASN A 412 12.27 -6.49 -22.35
C ASN A 412 13.06 -6.50 -23.68
N GLU A 413 12.76 -5.55 -24.59
CA GLU A 413 13.50 -5.42 -25.84
C GLU A 413 14.96 -5.07 -25.61
N TYR A 414 15.23 -4.13 -24.71
CA TYR A 414 16.57 -3.70 -24.34
C TYR A 414 17.43 -4.86 -23.82
N ILE A 415 16.91 -5.65 -22.88
CA ILE A 415 17.59 -6.84 -22.34
C ILE A 415 17.83 -7.90 -23.40
N ASN A 416 16.84 -8.11 -24.29
CA ASN A 416 16.98 -9.12 -25.35
C ASN A 416 18.07 -8.74 -26.38
N LYS A 417 18.22 -7.43 -26.67
CA LYS A 417 19.26 -6.91 -27.57
C LYS A 417 20.65 -6.89 -26.91
N ASN A 418 20.70 -6.69 -25.61
CA ASN A 418 21.95 -6.46 -24.86
C ASN A 418 22.20 -7.60 -23.86
N LYS A 419 22.47 -8.82 -24.35
CA LYS A 419 22.64 -10.02 -23.53
C LYS A 419 23.84 -10.01 -22.58
N ASN A 420 24.84 -9.18 -22.85
CA ASN A 420 26.11 -9.11 -22.10
C ASN A 420 26.28 -7.77 -21.38
N ILE A 421 25.23 -7.25 -20.75
CA ILE A 421 25.35 -6.02 -19.97
C ILE A 421 26.20 -6.30 -18.74
N SER A 422 27.41 -5.74 -18.71
CA SER A 422 28.18 -5.61 -17.49
C SER A 422 27.66 -4.38 -16.75
N LEU A 423 27.06 -4.59 -15.60
CA LEU A 423 26.55 -3.49 -14.79
C LEU A 423 27.64 -3.03 -13.83
N GLU A 424 28.22 -1.89 -14.11
CA GLU A 424 28.99 -1.13 -13.14
C GLU A 424 28.09 -0.63 -12.01
N THR A 425 28.69 -0.33 -10.86
CA THR A 425 27.98 0.09 -9.64
C THR A 425 27.04 1.29 -9.82
N ASN A 426 27.17 2.05 -10.93
CA ASN A 426 26.39 3.25 -11.23
C ASN A 426 25.73 3.20 -12.63
N PHE A 427 25.07 2.10 -12.97
CA PHE A 427 24.36 2.01 -14.24
C PHE A 427 23.39 3.19 -14.41
N ARG A 428 23.55 3.94 -15.53
CA ARG A 428 22.61 4.98 -15.97
C ARG A 428 22.08 4.60 -17.34
N PHE A 429 20.79 4.78 -17.53
CA PHE A 429 20.18 4.62 -18.85
C PHE A 429 20.22 5.95 -19.59
N GLU A 430 21.04 6.05 -20.63
CA GLU A 430 21.22 7.29 -21.42
C GLU A 430 20.59 7.22 -22.81
N GLN A 431 20.22 6.05 -23.31
CA GLN A 431 19.73 5.81 -24.68
C GLN A 431 18.27 6.21 -24.86
N TYR A 432 17.89 7.44 -24.48
CA TYR A 432 16.50 7.90 -24.60
C TYR A 432 16.00 7.95 -26.05
N ASP A 433 16.88 8.29 -27.02
CA ASP A 433 16.55 8.31 -28.45
C ASP A 433 16.14 6.92 -28.96
N ASP A 434 16.73 5.86 -28.44
CA ASP A 434 16.33 4.49 -28.81
C ASP A 434 14.95 4.14 -28.25
N PHE A 435 14.60 4.65 -27.08
CA PHE A 435 13.25 4.54 -26.53
C PHE A 435 12.22 5.32 -27.40
N GLN A 436 12.57 6.52 -27.87
CA GLN A 436 11.71 7.27 -28.77
C GLN A 436 11.48 6.51 -30.08
N LYS A 437 12.54 5.95 -30.70
CA LYS A 437 12.42 5.10 -31.89
C LYS A 437 11.54 3.89 -31.63
N PHE A 438 11.66 3.27 -30.43
CA PHE A 438 10.80 2.16 -30.03
C PHE A 438 9.32 2.58 -29.99
N LEU A 439 9.00 3.74 -29.42
CA LEU A 439 7.62 4.28 -29.41
C LEU A 439 7.09 4.49 -30.82
N LEU A 440 7.90 5.08 -31.71
CA LEU A 440 7.55 5.30 -33.12
C LEU A 440 7.30 3.96 -33.86
N ASN A 441 8.18 2.99 -33.69
CA ASN A 441 8.06 1.65 -34.31
C ASN A 441 6.83 0.88 -33.82
N ASN A 442 6.34 1.17 -32.63
CA ASN A 442 5.10 0.60 -32.08
C ASN A 442 3.86 1.46 -32.38
N ASN A 443 3.98 2.52 -33.22
CA ASN A 443 2.91 3.47 -33.50
C ASN A 443 2.24 3.99 -32.22
N TYR A 444 3.04 4.24 -31.17
CA TYR A 444 2.51 4.64 -29.88
C TYR A 444 1.95 6.05 -29.92
N SER A 445 0.71 6.19 -29.51
CA SER A 445 0.06 7.47 -29.30
C SER A 445 -0.81 7.39 -28.04
N TYR A 446 -0.99 8.53 -27.38
CA TYR A 446 -1.87 8.62 -26.22
C TYR A 446 -2.72 9.89 -26.29
N LYS A 447 -3.84 9.89 -25.59
CA LYS A 447 -4.65 11.08 -25.36
C LYS A 447 -4.42 11.59 -23.94
N SER A 448 -4.03 12.85 -23.81
CA SER A 448 -3.94 13.50 -22.51
C SER A 448 -5.34 13.75 -21.91
N VAL A 449 -5.41 13.98 -20.60
CA VAL A 449 -6.69 14.28 -19.94
C VAL A 449 -7.39 15.51 -20.55
N PRO A 450 -6.68 16.63 -20.87
CA PRO A 450 -7.28 17.75 -21.58
C PRO A 450 -7.82 17.38 -22.96
N GLU A 451 -7.09 16.55 -23.76
CA GLU A 451 -7.56 16.08 -25.08
C GLU A 451 -8.86 15.26 -24.96
N LEU A 452 -8.96 14.37 -23.95
CA LEU A 452 -10.19 13.60 -23.72
C LEU A 452 -11.38 14.50 -23.37
N LYS A 453 -11.18 15.48 -22.49
CA LYS A 453 -12.23 16.45 -22.13
C LYS A 453 -12.65 17.33 -23.30
N LEU A 454 -11.70 17.72 -24.16
CA LEU A 454 -12.01 18.48 -25.36
C LEU A 454 -12.84 17.65 -26.35
N GLU A 455 -12.53 16.37 -26.48
CA GLU A 455 -13.32 15.44 -27.31
C GLU A 455 -14.74 15.24 -26.77
N GLU A 456 -14.89 15.07 -25.43
CA GLU A 456 -16.20 15.02 -24.76
C GLU A 456 -17.01 16.30 -25.02
N LEU A 457 -16.37 17.48 -24.88
CA LEU A 457 -17.01 18.77 -25.18
C LEU A 457 -17.44 18.88 -26.65
N LYS A 458 -16.59 18.46 -27.59
CA LYS A 458 -16.94 18.43 -29.01
C LYS A 458 -18.16 17.56 -29.28
N ASN A 459 -18.19 16.36 -28.72
CA ASN A 459 -19.31 15.42 -28.87
C ASN A 459 -20.61 16.00 -28.29
N SER A 460 -20.53 16.68 -27.15
CA SER A 460 -21.67 17.36 -26.53
C SER A 460 -22.20 18.49 -27.43
N ILE A 461 -21.32 19.32 -27.95
CA ILE A 461 -21.70 20.42 -28.89
C ILE A 461 -22.39 19.84 -30.14
N ILE A 462 -21.84 18.81 -30.76
CA ILE A 462 -22.43 18.15 -31.91
C ILE A 462 -23.82 17.60 -31.59
N SER A 463 -24.01 17.01 -30.41
CA SER A 463 -25.30 16.44 -30.03
C SER A 463 -26.37 17.49 -29.75
N GLU A 464 -25.99 18.66 -29.25
CA GLU A 464 -26.94 19.71 -28.86
C GLU A 464 -27.21 20.77 -29.96
N SER A 465 -26.21 21.09 -30.80
CA SER A 465 -26.27 22.27 -31.65
C SER A 465 -26.49 22.01 -33.15
N LYS A 466 -26.67 20.82 -33.62
CA LYS A 466 -26.66 20.49 -35.06
C LYS A 466 -25.42 21.04 -35.82
N ASP A 467 -24.45 21.58 -35.12
CA ASP A 467 -23.18 22.04 -35.70
C ASP A 467 -22.32 20.81 -36.01
N THR A 468 -22.16 20.53 -37.29
CA THR A 468 -21.44 19.33 -37.75
C THR A 468 -19.93 19.52 -37.76
N ASN A 469 -19.41 20.74 -37.53
CA ASN A 469 -17.98 21.03 -37.57
C ASN A 469 -17.53 22.04 -36.51
N PRO A 470 -17.50 21.68 -35.21
CA PRO A 470 -17.01 22.55 -34.15
C PRO A 470 -15.48 22.78 -34.18
N ASP A 471 -14.74 21.98 -34.98
CA ASP A 471 -13.27 22.01 -35.02
C ASP A 471 -12.69 23.36 -35.46
N SER A 472 -13.35 24.08 -36.37
CA SER A 472 -12.90 25.41 -36.80
C SER A 472 -12.93 26.45 -35.68
N ARG A 473 -13.87 26.31 -34.71
CA ARG A 473 -14.04 27.23 -33.58
C ARG A 473 -13.14 26.95 -32.39
N ILE A 474 -12.57 25.73 -32.32
CA ILE A 474 -11.71 25.30 -31.22
C ILE A 474 -10.27 24.99 -31.69
N SER A 475 -9.89 25.46 -32.87
CA SER A 475 -8.55 25.24 -33.45
C SER A 475 -7.41 25.70 -32.53
N ASP A 476 -7.58 26.84 -31.85
CA ASP A 476 -6.55 27.34 -30.93
C ASP A 476 -6.40 26.49 -29.68
N LEU A 477 -7.50 25.90 -29.19
CA LEU A 477 -7.41 24.90 -28.09
C LEU A 477 -6.68 23.64 -28.55
N ASN A 478 -6.88 23.18 -29.79
CA ASN A 478 -6.12 22.06 -30.35
C ASN A 478 -4.62 22.35 -30.41
N LYS A 479 -4.21 23.56 -30.84
CA LYS A 479 -2.81 23.96 -30.84
C LYS A 479 -2.23 23.96 -29.43
N LEU A 480 -2.95 24.57 -28.48
CA LEU A 480 -2.53 24.58 -27.08
C LEU A 480 -2.36 23.14 -26.50
N MET A 481 -3.27 22.19 -26.85
CA MET A 481 -3.14 20.80 -26.43
C MET A 481 -1.86 20.15 -26.97
N ILE A 482 -1.50 20.42 -28.23
CA ILE A 482 -0.27 19.92 -28.86
C ILE A 482 0.97 20.49 -28.16
N GLU A 483 0.97 21.79 -27.86
CA GLU A 483 2.06 22.45 -27.13
C GLU A 483 2.26 21.89 -25.73
N LEU A 484 1.18 21.81 -24.95
CA LEU A 484 1.19 21.22 -23.58
C LEU A 484 1.69 19.77 -23.59
N LYS A 485 1.29 18.98 -24.58
CA LYS A 485 1.72 17.60 -24.73
C LYS A 485 3.22 17.50 -25.03
N SER A 486 3.73 18.34 -25.93
CA SER A 486 5.16 18.42 -26.23
C SER A 486 5.99 18.86 -25.04
N GLU A 487 5.51 19.78 -24.22
CA GLU A 487 6.17 20.22 -23.00
C GLU A 487 6.17 19.11 -21.93
N ASP A 488 5.04 18.41 -21.76
CA ASP A 488 4.92 17.26 -20.86
C ASP A 488 5.90 16.14 -21.25
N GLU A 489 6.02 15.82 -22.54
CA GLU A 489 6.98 14.84 -23.06
C GLU A 489 8.43 15.25 -22.76
N LYS A 490 8.81 16.50 -23.08
CA LYS A 490 10.17 17.02 -22.85
C LYS A 490 10.55 17.03 -21.36
N SER A 491 9.64 17.48 -20.51
CA SER A 491 9.88 17.55 -19.06
C SER A 491 9.81 16.17 -18.35
N SER A 492 9.41 15.12 -19.07
CA SER A 492 9.32 13.75 -18.55
C SER A 492 10.57 12.90 -18.77
N VAL A 493 11.56 13.38 -19.52
CA VAL A 493 12.72 12.58 -19.98
C VAL A 493 13.45 11.90 -18.83
N ASP A 494 13.82 12.65 -17.79
CA ASP A 494 14.59 12.10 -16.66
C ASP A 494 13.76 11.08 -15.85
N ILE A 495 12.46 11.34 -15.70
CA ILE A 495 11.55 10.40 -15.03
C ILE A 495 11.49 9.08 -15.82
N ILE A 496 11.37 9.18 -17.15
CA ILE A 496 11.31 8.00 -18.04
C ILE A 496 12.62 7.24 -18.01
N LYS A 497 13.77 7.92 -18.10
CA LYS A 497 15.10 7.29 -17.98
C LYS A 497 15.24 6.50 -16.68
N ASN A 498 14.79 7.07 -15.56
CA ASN A 498 14.83 6.41 -14.26
C ASN A 498 13.88 5.20 -14.18
N LEU A 499 12.69 5.29 -14.78
CA LEU A 499 11.76 4.16 -14.84
C LEU A 499 12.30 3.02 -15.72
N ILE A 500 12.89 3.33 -16.88
CA ILE A 500 13.56 2.34 -17.74
C ILE A 500 14.73 1.69 -17.00
N LYS A 501 15.59 2.51 -16.36
CA LYS A 501 16.67 2.02 -15.50
C LYS A 501 16.16 1.01 -14.47
N LYS A 502 15.09 1.35 -13.75
CA LYS A 502 14.47 0.47 -12.75
C LYS A 502 14.03 -0.87 -13.37
N GLU A 503 13.32 -0.83 -14.49
CA GLU A 503 12.84 -2.02 -15.17
C GLU A 503 13.98 -2.91 -15.71
N ILE A 504 15.07 -2.31 -16.18
CA ILE A 504 16.28 -3.04 -16.61
C ILE A 504 16.95 -3.72 -15.41
N LEU A 505 17.16 -2.99 -14.32
CA LEU A 505 17.79 -3.51 -13.11
C LEU A 505 17.01 -4.68 -12.47
N LEU A 506 15.67 -4.59 -12.45
CA LEU A 506 14.82 -5.67 -11.97
C LEU A 506 14.98 -6.98 -12.77
N ARG A 507 15.27 -6.90 -14.07
CA ARG A 507 15.49 -8.08 -14.92
C ARG A 507 16.88 -8.70 -14.76
N LEU A 508 17.87 -7.87 -14.49
CA LEU A 508 19.27 -8.29 -14.41
C LEU A 508 19.65 -8.83 -13.03
N TYR A 509 19.15 -8.17 -11.97
CA TYR A 509 19.55 -8.51 -10.61
C TYR A 509 18.49 -9.21 -9.79
N LEU A 510 17.23 -9.25 -10.27
CA LEU A 510 16.06 -9.58 -9.46
C LEU A 510 15.92 -8.62 -8.24
N PRO A 511 14.81 -8.63 -7.50
CA PRO A 511 14.54 -7.59 -6.50
C PRO A 511 15.67 -7.30 -5.51
N ASP A 512 16.44 -8.33 -5.11
CA ASP A 512 17.37 -8.21 -3.97
C ASP A 512 18.58 -7.30 -4.23
N ASN A 513 19.19 -7.35 -5.41
CA ASN A 513 20.42 -6.60 -5.70
C ASN A 513 20.19 -5.35 -6.56
N GLY A 514 19.07 -5.27 -7.26
CA GLY A 514 18.72 -4.10 -8.10
C GLY A 514 18.37 -2.86 -7.29
N ILE A 515 17.88 -3.03 -6.06
CA ILE A 515 17.45 -1.93 -5.18
C ILE A 515 18.59 -0.95 -4.91
N LYS A 516 19.82 -1.45 -4.61
CA LYS A 516 20.97 -0.60 -4.31
C LYS A 516 21.23 0.46 -5.39
N HIS A 517 21.11 0.11 -6.66
CA HIS A 517 21.33 1.02 -7.78
C HIS A 517 20.24 2.08 -7.96
N LEU A 518 19.06 1.87 -7.33
CA LEU A 518 17.97 2.82 -7.37
C LEU A 518 18.06 3.88 -6.27
N LEU A 519 18.82 3.60 -5.21
CA LEU A 519 18.90 4.48 -4.04
C LEU A 519 19.75 5.73 -4.28
N TYR A 520 20.72 5.70 -5.21
CA TYR A 520 21.67 6.80 -5.42
C TYR A 520 21.03 8.07 -6.00
N ASP A 521 19.97 7.92 -6.80
CA ASP A 521 19.30 9.04 -7.46
C ASP A 521 17.95 9.40 -6.78
N ASP A 522 17.70 8.86 -5.58
CA ASP A 522 16.47 9.08 -4.83
C ASP A 522 16.53 10.39 -4.04
N PRO A 523 15.64 11.37 -4.31
CA PRO A 523 15.69 12.69 -3.67
C PRO A 523 15.37 12.65 -2.17
N ASP A 524 14.49 11.74 -1.71
CA ASP A 524 14.17 11.59 -0.29
C ASP A 524 15.40 11.06 0.48
N ILE A 525 16.10 10.08 -0.11
CA ILE A 525 17.33 9.51 0.45
C ILE A 525 18.44 10.55 0.47
N ALA A 526 18.65 11.26 -0.64
CA ALA A 526 19.66 12.31 -0.71
C ALA A 526 19.44 13.37 0.39
N LYS A 527 18.17 13.75 0.61
CA LYS A 527 17.80 14.72 1.65
C LYS A 527 18.00 14.19 3.06
N ALA A 528 17.65 12.92 3.30
CA ALA A 528 17.90 12.27 4.59
C ALA A 528 19.41 12.16 4.89
N VAL A 529 20.23 11.79 3.90
CA VAL A 529 21.70 11.74 4.01
C VAL A 529 22.28 13.11 4.35
N GLU A 530 21.85 14.17 3.65
CA GLU A 530 22.27 15.55 3.91
C GLU A 530 22.08 15.93 5.38
N ILE A 531 20.89 15.64 5.94
CA ILE A 531 20.57 16.03 7.32
C ILE A 531 21.27 15.13 8.34
N LEU A 532 21.36 13.82 8.10
CA LEU A 532 22.07 12.90 8.99
C LEU A 532 23.58 13.18 9.05
N ALA A 533 24.17 13.75 7.99
CA ALA A 533 25.57 14.16 7.96
C ALA A 533 25.83 15.46 8.75
N ASP A 534 24.84 16.32 8.92
CA ASP A 534 24.93 17.56 9.68
C ASP A 534 24.24 17.42 11.06
N LYS A 535 25.05 17.06 12.07
CA LYS A 535 24.58 16.86 13.45
C LYS A 535 23.92 18.10 14.05
N ASN A 536 24.37 19.29 13.69
CA ASN A 536 23.82 20.53 14.23
C ASN A 536 22.41 20.74 13.67
N ARG A 537 22.25 20.64 12.36
CA ARG A 537 20.97 20.74 11.69
C ARG A 537 19.97 19.67 12.14
N TYR A 538 20.44 18.43 12.30
CA TYR A 538 19.63 17.35 12.85
C TYR A 538 19.07 17.68 14.23
N ASN A 539 19.94 18.18 15.13
CA ASN A 539 19.56 18.56 16.48
C ASN A 539 18.65 19.82 16.50
N GLU A 540 18.88 20.79 15.62
CA GLU A 540 18.01 21.96 15.47
C GLU A 540 16.58 21.54 15.10
N ILE A 541 16.40 20.62 14.18
CA ILE A 541 15.09 20.11 13.79
C ILE A 541 14.39 19.46 14.99
N LEU A 542 15.09 18.59 15.74
CA LEU A 542 14.51 17.90 16.90
C LEU A 542 14.20 18.81 18.09
N ASN A 543 14.86 19.97 18.21
CA ASN A 543 14.70 20.91 19.33
C ASN A 543 14.00 22.22 18.95
N LYS A 544 13.50 22.34 17.71
CA LYS A 544 12.77 23.49 17.24
C LYS A 544 11.48 23.65 18.04
N LYS A 545 11.47 24.61 18.98
CA LYS A 545 10.24 24.97 19.70
C LYS A 545 9.28 25.64 18.72
N GLY A 546 8.03 25.19 18.72
CA GLY A 546 6.96 25.78 17.92
C GLY A 546 6.46 27.10 18.48
#